data_1ca5d5c26d543a48076b9d404dbc5e8d
#
_entry.id   1ca5d5c26d543a48076b9d404dbc5e8d
#
_cell.length_a   1.000
_cell.length_b   1.000
_cell.length_c   1.000
_cell.angle_alpha   90.00
_cell.angle_beta   90.00
_cell.angle_gamma   90.00
#
_symmetry.space_group_name_H-M   'P 1'
#
loop_
_entity.id
_entity.type
_entity.pdbx_description
1 polymer ?
#
loop_
_entity_poly.entity_id
_entity_poly.type
_entity_poly.pdbx_seq_one_letter_code
_entity_poly.pdbx_strand_id
1 'polypeptide(L)'
;MKRIVIMGATSGIGLETAKRCIAAGWRVGAAGRRSEELERLRGLAPQQVETEAIDVTDDAAPAALERLIERLDGMDVYLHVAGVGSQNPQLDPAVELHTVRTNVEGFTRMTTAAYGYFAAHGGGRIAAVSSIAGTRGLGVAAAYAASKRFQNTYIDSLAQLARMQGSK
;
A
#
# COMPACT_ATOMS: atom_id res chain seq x y z
N MET A 1 7.61 6.21 19.56
CA MET A 1 7.72 4.90 18.85
C MET A 1 7.22 5.16 17.44
N LYS A 2 7.91 4.67 16.39
CA LYS A 2 7.47 4.86 14.99
C LYS A 2 6.29 3.95 14.67
N ARG A 3 5.37 4.46 13.84
CA ARG A 3 4.14 3.77 13.43
C ARG A 3 4.12 3.65 11.92
N ILE A 4 3.98 2.43 11.42
CA ILE A 4 3.90 2.15 9.99
C ILE A 4 2.60 1.42 9.66
N VAL A 5 1.90 1.86 8.63
CA VAL A 5 0.83 1.07 8.00
C VAL A 5 1.38 0.43 6.74
N ILE A 6 1.19 -0.88 6.62
CA ILE A 6 1.63 -1.69 5.47
C ILE A 6 0.41 -2.25 4.76
N MET A 7 0.09 -1.70 3.60
CA MET A 7 -0.96 -2.19 2.72
C MET A 7 -0.43 -3.33 1.86
N GLY A 8 -0.89 -4.55 2.12
CA GLY A 8 -0.38 -5.78 1.50
C GLY A 8 0.56 -6.56 2.42
N ALA A 9 0.28 -6.58 3.74
CA ALA A 9 1.11 -7.21 4.78
C ALA A 9 0.95 -8.73 4.91
N THR A 10 0.13 -9.38 4.09
CA THR A 10 -0.25 -10.79 4.27
C THR A 10 0.72 -11.78 3.62
N SER A 11 1.68 -11.34 2.82
CA SER A 11 2.70 -12.20 2.17
C SER A 11 3.88 -11.42 1.62
N GLY A 12 4.91 -12.14 1.19
CA GLY A 12 6.04 -11.61 0.43
C GLY A 12 6.71 -10.41 1.11
N ILE A 13 6.99 -9.38 0.32
CA ILE A 13 7.72 -8.17 0.77
C ILE A 13 6.99 -7.48 1.93
N GLY A 14 5.66 -7.36 1.87
CA GLY A 14 4.89 -6.69 2.92
C GLY A 14 4.96 -7.41 4.26
N LEU A 15 4.82 -8.73 4.26
CA LEU A 15 4.92 -9.55 5.46
C LEU A 15 6.32 -9.49 6.09
N GLU A 16 7.36 -9.63 5.26
CA GLU A 16 8.75 -9.57 5.76
C GLU A 16 9.12 -8.16 6.27
N THR A 17 8.61 -7.11 5.62
CA THR A 17 8.76 -5.74 6.13
C THR A 17 8.08 -5.56 7.48
N ALA A 18 6.85 -6.08 7.64
CA ALA A 18 6.13 -6.03 8.90
C ALA A 18 6.92 -6.70 10.04
N LYS A 19 7.43 -7.91 9.82
CA LYS A 19 8.26 -8.63 10.78
C LYS A 19 9.53 -7.85 11.18
N ARG A 20 10.19 -7.22 10.21
CA ARG A 20 11.38 -6.38 10.46
C ARG A 20 11.05 -5.12 11.26
N CYS A 21 9.92 -4.49 10.97
CA CYS A 21 9.44 -3.33 11.74
C CYS A 21 9.10 -3.72 13.18
N ILE A 22 8.44 -4.86 13.40
CA ILE A 22 8.16 -5.40 14.73
C ILE A 22 9.48 -5.62 15.49
N ALA A 23 10.45 -6.31 14.89
CA ALA A 23 11.76 -6.56 15.49
C ALA A 23 12.53 -5.26 15.83
N ALA A 24 12.30 -4.19 15.07
CA ALA A 24 12.86 -2.86 15.30
C ALA A 24 12.07 -2.03 16.34
N GLY A 25 11.05 -2.59 16.98
CA GLY A 25 10.26 -1.93 18.01
C GLY A 25 9.23 -0.93 17.48
N TRP A 26 8.82 -1.03 16.20
CA TRP A 26 7.78 -0.16 15.64
C TRP A 26 6.38 -0.71 15.95
N ARG A 27 5.39 0.16 16.01
CA ARG A 27 3.99 -0.24 15.90
C ARG A 27 3.63 -0.43 14.43
N VAL A 28 2.93 -1.52 14.13
CA VAL A 28 2.62 -1.92 12.75
C VAL A 28 1.12 -2.06 12.58
N GLY A 29 0.53 -1.27 11.69
CA GLY A 29 -0.79 -1.46 11.12
C GLY A 29 -0.68 -2.36 9.89
N ALA A 30 -1.09 -3.61 10.02
CA ALA A 30 -1.03 -4.58 8.94
C ALA A 30 -2.38 -4.68 8.22
N ALA A 31 -2.39 -4.42 6.92
CA ALA A 31 -3.60 -4.47 6.11
C ALA A 31 -3.45 -5.39 4.90
N GLY A 32 -4.55 -6.03 4.51
CA GLY A 32 -4.64 -6.91 3.35
C GLY A 32 -5.93 -7.71 3.37
N ARG A 33 -6.17 -8.54 2.38
CA ARG A 33 -7.44 -9.27 2.22
C ARG A 33 -7.58 -10.54 3.07
N ARG A 34 -6.46 -11.14 3.50
CA ARG A 34 -6.43 -12.45 4.16
C ARG A 34 -6.39 -12.29 5.68
N SER A 35 -7.55 -12.30 6.30
CA SER A 35 -7.72 -12.08 7.74
C SER A 35 -6.91 -13.07 8.59
N GLU A 36 -6.85 -14.35 8.20
CA GLU A 36 -6.07 -15.36 8.93
C GLU A 36 -4.58 -15.02 8.98
N GLU A 37 -4.00 -14.55 7.88
CA GLU A 37 -2.59 -14.16 7.82
C GLU A 37 -2.31 -12.89 8.64
N LEU A 38 -3.26 -11.96 8.67
CA LEU A 38 -3.19 -10.78 9.52
C LEU A 38 -3.20 -11.18 11.01
N GLU A 39 -4.08 -12.07 11.43
CA GLU A 39 -4.14 -12.54 12.80
C GLU A 39 -2.89 -13.35 13.19
N ARG A 40 -2.32 -14.15 12.28
CA ARG A 40 -1.03 -14.80 12.51
C ARG A 40 0.08 -13.79 12.75
N LEU A 41 0.12 -12.72 11.95
CA LEU A 41 1.10 -11.64 12.12
C LEU A 41 0.91 -10.92 13.46
N ARG A 42 -0.33 -10.62 13.82
CA ARG A 42 -0.68 -10.01 15.11
C ARG A 42 -0.24 -10.89 16.28
N GLY A 43 -0.41 -12.21 16.16
CA GLY A 43 0.00 -13.18 17.17
C GLY A 43 1.51 -13.15 17.49
N LEU A 44 2.36 -12.68 16.59
CA LEU A 44 3.81 -12.53 16.83
C LEU A 44 4.13 -11.41 17.84
N ALA A 45 3.34 -10.33 17.85
CA ALA A 45 3.55 -9.18 18.72
C ALA A 45 2.23 -8.44 18.98
N PRO A 46 1.31 -8.98 19.78
CA PRO A 46 -0.04 -8.43 19.96
C PRO A 46 -0.09 -6.99 20.46
N GLN A 47 0.95 -6.55 21.15
CA GLN A 47 1.05 -5.18 21.69
C GLN A 47 1.59 -4.16 20.66
N GLN A 48 2.14 -4.63 19.55
CA GLN A 48 2.74 -3.77 18.51
C GLN A 48 1.96 -3.79 17.21
N VAL A 49 1.09 -4.80 16.98
CA VAL A 49 0.43 -5.04 15.69
C VAL A 49 -1.06 -4.85 15.81
N GLU A 50 -1.58 -3.92 15.01
CA GLU A 50 -3.00 -3.78 14.71
C GLU A 50 -3.28 -4.29 13.29
N THR A 51 -4.45 -4.86 13.07
CA THR A 51 -4.80 -5.48 11.80
C THR A 51 -6.15 -5.00 11.27
N GLU A 52 -6.27 -4.87 9.96
CA GLU A 52 -7.54 -4.58 9.29
C GLU A 52 -7.61 -5.32 7.96
N ALA A 53 -8.72 -6.03 7.72
CA ALA A 53 -8.99 -6.63 6.41
C ALA A 53 -9.38 -5.54 5.42
N ILE A 54 -8.54 -5.30 4.42
CA ILE A 54 -8.76 -4.26 3.40
C ILE A 54 -8.55 -4.84 2.02
N ASP A 55 -9.57 -4.73 1.16
CA ASP A 55 -9.43 -4.85 -0.28
C ASP A 55 -9.31 -3.44 -0.87
N VAL A 56 -8.19 -3.14 -1.50
CA VAL A 56 -7.93 -1.81 -2.08
C VAL A 56 -8.90 -1.43 -3.21
N THR A 57 -9.60 -2.42 -3.80
CA THR A 57 -10.59 -2.21 -4.85
C THR A 57 -11.97 -1.84 -4.30
N ASP A 58 -12.19 -1.94 -3.00
CA ASP A 58 -13.44 -1.57 -2.34
C ASP A 58 -13.51 -0.06 -2.08
N ASP A 59 -14.66 0.55 -2.34
CA ASP A 59 -14.88 1.97 -2.05
C ASP A 59 -14.83 2.30 -0.56
N ALA A 60 -15.08 1.32 0.32
CA ALA A 60 -14.95 1.45 1.76
C ALA A 60 -13.49 1.35 2.27
N ALA A 61 -12.53 1.03 1.42
CA ALA A 61 -11.13 0.83 1.82
C ALA A 61 -10.49 2.06 2.53
N PRO A 62 -10.75 3.32 2.14
CA PRO A 62 -10.24 4.48 2.86
C PRO A 62 -10.73 4.55 4.32
N ALA A 63 -12.02 4.30 4.56
CA ALA A 63 -12.59 4.29 5.91
C ALA A 63 -12.00 3.14 6.76
N ALA A 64 -11.69 1.99 6.16
CA ALA A 64 -10.99 0.91 6.83
C ALA A 64 -9.54 1.29 7.20
N LEU A 65 -8.86 2.05 6.33
CA LEU A 65 -7.53 2.60 6.64
C LEU A 65 -7.59 3.57 7.83
N GLU A 66 -8.58 4.46 7.88
CA GLU A 66 -8.76 5.40 8.98
C GLU A 66 -8.94 4.66 10.31
N ARG A 67 -9.81 3.64 10.38
CA ARG A 67 -9.98 2.82 11.58
C ARG A 67 -8.68 2.13 12.02
N LEU A 68 -7.89 1.65 11.07
CA LEU A 68 -6.60 1.04 11.39
C LEU A 68 -5.61 2.06 11.96
N ILE A 69 -5.56 3.27 11.40
CA ILE A 69 -4.72 4.37 11.88
C ILE A 69 -5.14 4.79 13.30
N GLU A 70 -6.44 4.87 13.58
CA GLU A 70 -6.96 5.20 14.92
C GLU A 70 -6.51 4.16 15.96
N ARG A 71 -6.65 2.86 15.68
CA ARG A 71 -6.17 1.80 16.60
C ARG A 71 -4.66 1.79 16.78
N LEU A 72 -3.93 2.23 15.74
CA LEU A 72 -2.47 2.37 15.80
C LEU A 72 -2.02 3.62 16.57
N ASP A 73 -2.96 4.49 16.94
CA ASP A 73 -2.70 5.79 17.57
C ASP A 73 -1.91 6.73 16.64
N GLY A 74 -2.21 6.67 15.35
CA GLY A 74 -1.62 7.49 14.30
C GLY A 74 -0.71 6.72 13.32
N MET A 75 -0.16 7.45 12.35
CA MET A 75 0.69 6.89 11.30
C MET A 75 1.83 7.85 10.95
N ASP A 76 3.06 7.37 10.92
CA ASP A 76 4.25 8.13 10.50
C ASP A 76 4.73 7.73 9.10
N VAL A 77 4.44 6.47 8.71
CA VAL A 77 4.80 5.90 7.40
C VAL A 77 3.64 5.09 6.85
N TYR A 78 3.30 5.33 5.59
CA TYR A 78 2.43 4.47 4.79
C TYR A 78 3.26 3.76 3.74
N LEU A 79 3.22 2.43 3.74
CA LEU A 79 3.90 1.58 2.74
C LEU A 79 2.86 0.81 1.92
N HIS A 80 2.78 1.10 0.63
CA HIS A 80 1.93 0.38 -0.30
C HIS A 80 2.69 -0.75 -0.99
N VAL A 81 2.34 -1.98 -0.66
CA VAL A 81 2.89 -3.21 -1.26
C VAL A 81 1.83 -3.97 -2.05
N ALA A 82 0.55 -3.71 -1.74
CA ALA A 82 -0.57 -4.38 -2.41
C ALA A 82 -0.50 -4.20 -3.93
N GLY A 83 -0.64 -5.30 -4.64
CA GLY A 83 -0.63 -5.30 -6.09
C GLY A 83 -0.72 -6.72 -6.63
N VAL A 84 -1.11 -6.80 -7.88
CA VAL A 84 -1.20 -8.05 -8.64
C VAL A 84 -0.43 -7.90 -9.94
N GLY A 85 0.05 -9.02 -10.49
CA GLY A 85 0.68 -9.07 -11.79
C GLY A 85 0.62 -10.49 -12.34
N SER A 86 0.19 -10.59 -13.58
CA SER A 86 0.10 -11.85 -14.30
C SER A 86 0.67 -11.68 -15.70
N GLN A 87 1.25 -12.74 -16.24
CA GLN A 87 1.53 -12.80 -17.67
C GLN A 87 0.20 -12.99 -18.42
N ASN A 88 0.03 -12.23 -19.49
CA ASN A 88 -1.18 -12.24 -20.29
C ASN A 88 -0.86 -12.01 -21.78
N PRO A 89 -0.13 -12.93 -22.43
CA PRO A 89 0.28 -12.76 -23.82
C PRO A 89 -0.89 -12.80 -24.83
N GLN A 90 -2.07 -13.28 -24.41
CA GLN A 90 -3.30 -13.28 -25.21
C GLN A 90 -4.13 -12.01 -25.05
N LEU A 91 -3.72 -11.07 -24.16
CA LEU A 91 -4.43 -9.85 -23.84
C LEU A 91 -5.89 -10.08 -23.40
N ASP A 92 -6.11 -11.11 -22.54
CA ASP A 92 -7.42 -11.32 -21.94
C ASP A 92 -7.84 -10.06 -21.16
N PRO A 93 -8.95 -9.41 -21.53
CA PRO A 93 -9.39 -8.17 -20.90
C PRO A 93 -9.66 -8.32 -19.40
N ALA A 94 -10.09 -9.49 -18.93
CA ALA A 94 -10.35 -9.71 -17.51
C ALA A 94 -9.07 -9.62 -16.67
N VAL A 95 -7.96 -10.16 -17.17
CA VAL A 95 -6.64 -10.08 -16.52
C VAL A 95 -6.11 -8.65 -16.53
N GLU A 96 -6.19 -7.96 -17.65
CA GLU A 96 -5.76 -6.57 -17.80
C GLU A 96 -6.55 -5.65 -16.85
N LEU A 97 -7.89 -5.72 -16.88
CA LEU A 97 -8.76 -4.90 -16.05
C LEU A 97 -8.61 -5.21 -14.56
N HIS A 98 -8.42 -6.47 -14.17
CA HIS A 98 -8.14 -6.83 -12.78
C HIS A 98 -6.85 -6.16 -12.29
N THR A 99 -5.80 -6.19 -13.11
CA THR A 99 -4.52 -5.53 -12.81
C THR A 99 -4.70 -4.02 -12.68
N VAL A 100 -5.43 -3.37 -13.58
CA VAL A 100 -5.69 -1.92 -13.53
C VAL A 100 -6.50 -1.55 -12.28
N ARG A 101 -7.57 -2.27 -11.97
CA ARG A 101 -8.39 -2.01 -10.78
C ARG A 101 -7.58 -2.08 -9.49
N THR A 102 -6.70 -3.09 -9.36
CA THR A 102 -5.89 -3.25 -8.15
C THR A 102 -4.73 -2.25 -8.10
N ASN A 103 -3.92 -2.19 -9.17
CA ASN A 103 -2.63 -1.50 -9.16
C ASN A 103 -2.74 -0.01 -9.51
N VAL A 104 -3.81 0.43 -10.14
CA VAL A 104 -4.02 1.84 -10.51
C VAL A 104 -5.12 2.44 -9.65
N GLU A 105 -6.34 1.97 -9.76
CA GLU A 105 -7.48 2.50 -9.02
C GLU A 105 -7.32 2.30 -7.50
N GLY A 106 -7.10 1.06 -7.05
CA GLY A 106 -6.90 0.74 -5.65
C GLY A 106 -5.67 1.43 -5.06
N PHE A 107 -4.58 1.48 -5.80
CA PHE A 107 -3.38 2.23 -5.41
C PHE A 107 -3.68 3.73 -5.23
N THR A 108 -4.35 4.36 -6.20
CA THR A 108 -4.71 5.78 -6.13
C THR A 108 -5.59 6.06 -4.93
N ARG A 109 -6.65 5.26 -4.74
CA ARG A 109 -7.59 5.38 -3.61
C ARG A 109 -6.86 5.39 -2.28
N MET A 110 -5.98 4.43 -2.06
CA MET A 110 -5.30 4.25 -0.78
C MET A 110 -4.17 5.28 -0.55
N THR A 111 -3.41 5.61 -1.58
CA THR A 111 -2.34 6.63 -1.44
C THR A 111 -2.89 8.04 -1.29
N THR A 112 -4.03 8.35 -1.92
CA THR A 112 -4.73 9.62 -1.72
C THR A 112 -5.26 9.75 -0.29
N ALA A 113 -5.86 8.68 0.26
CA ALA A 113 -6.31 8.66 1.65
C ALA A 113 -5.14 8.85 2.64
N ALA A 114 -4.03 8.14 2.43
CA ALA A 114 -2.83 8.30 3.25
C ALA A 114 -2.23 9.71 3.13
N TYR A 115 -2.22 10.30 1.93
CA TYR A 115 -1.76 11.67 1.71
C TYR A 115 -2.63 12.68 2.47
N GLY A 116 -3.97 12.54 2.39
CA GLY A 116 -4.91 13.39 3.12
C GLY A 116 -4.70 13.32 4.63
N TYR A 117 -4.47 12.12 5.17
CA TYR A 117 -4.12 11.95 6.57
C TYR A 117 -2.86 12.73 6.94
N PHE A 118 -1.76 12.57 6.19
CA PHE A 118 -0.51 13.28 6.48
C PHE A 118 -0.63 14.80 6.33
N ALA A 119 -1.38 15.28 5.34
CA ALA A 119 -1.63 16.70 5.17
C ALA A 119 -2.35 17.32 6.40
N ALA A 120 -3.27 16.58 7.01
CA ALA A 120 -4.02 17.00 8.19
C ALA A 120 -3.24 16.84 9.51
N HIS A 121 -2.17 16.03 9.55
CA HIS A 121 -1.47 15.66 10.80
C HIS A 121 0.01 16.05 10.81
N GLY A 122 0.39 17.05 10.06
CA GLY A 122 1.75 17.64 10.12
C GLY A 122 2.82 16.92 9.31
N GLY A 123 2.41 16.05 8.39
CA GLY A 123 3.30 15.36 7.46
C GLY A 123 3.54 13.90 7.80
N GLY A 124 4.34 13.25 6.96
CA GLY A 124 4.67 11.82 7.07
C GLY A 124 5.37 11.32 5.82
N ARG A 125 5.42 10.00 5.66
CA ARG A 125 6.10 9.37 4.53
C ARG A 125 5.20 8.38 3.82
N ILE A 126 5.09 8.52 2.49
CA ILE A 126 4.45 7.55 1.61
C ILE A 126 5.54 6.85 0.81
N ALA A 127 5.52 5.53 0.84
CA ALA A 127 6.38 4.68 0.04
C ALA A 127 5.55 3.63 -0.71
N ALA A 128 6.01 3.22 -1.87
CA ALA A 128 5.38 2.16 -2.65
C ALA A 128 6.43 1.17 -3.18
N VAL A 129 6.06 -0.10 -3.19
CA VAL A 129 6.88 -1.13 -3.84
C VAL A 129 6.52 -1.16 -5.32
N SER A 130 7.42 -0.64 -6.14
CA SER A 130 7.31 -0.67 -7.59
C SER A 130 7.98 -1.94 -8.17
N SER A 131 8.38 -1.88 -9.42
CA SER A 131 9.02 -2.97 -10.14
C SER A 131 9.94 -2.41 -11.23
N ILE A 132 10.97 -3.18 -11.60
CA ILE A 132 11.74 -2.92 -12.82
C ILE A 132 10.83 -2.88 -14.06
N ALA A 133 9.69 -3.58 -14.03
CA ALA A 133 8.65 -3.51 -15.06
C ALA A 133 8.08 -2.11 -15.28
N GLY A 134 8.16 -1.22 -14.29
CA GLY A 134 7.76 0.19 -14.42
C GLY A 134 8.72 1.07 -15.21
N THR A 135 9.84 0.55 -15.70
CA THR A 135 10.82 1.32 -16.48
C THR A 135 10.56 1.26 -18.00
N ARG A 136 9.92 0.20 -18.47
CA ARG A 136 9.59 -0.02 -19.90
C ARG A 136 8.39 -0.95 -20.05
N GLY A 137 7.80 -0.99 -21.25
CA GLY A 137 6.75 -1.95 -21.58
C GLY A 137 7.25 -3.41 -21.54
N LEU A 138 6.38 -4.31 -21.14
CA LEU A 138 6.60 -5.76 -21.18
C LEU A 138 5.48 -6.40 -22.00
N GLY A 139 5.81 -6.99 -23.16
CA GLY A 139 4.82 -7.56 -24.08
C GLY A 139 3.97 -8.68 -23.50
N VAL A 140 4.50 -9.41 -22.52
CA VAL A 140 3.77 -10.50 -21.83
C VAL A 140 2.97 -10.05 -20.60
N ALA A 141 3.04 -8.77 -20.22
CA ALA A 141 2.39 -8.26 -18.99
C ALA A 141 2.12 -6.75 -19.14
N ALA A 142 1.31 -6.38 -20.13
CA ALA A 142 1.12 -4.99 -20.53
C ALA A 142 0.52 -4.12 -19.41
N ALA A 143 -0.62 -4.52 -18.83
CA ALA A 143 -1.24 -3.78 -17.74
C ALA A 143 -0.35 -3.71 -16.51
N TYR A 144 0.38 -4.80 -16.18
CA TYR A 144 1.29 -4.78 -15.03
C TYR A 144 2.41 -3.75 -15.22
N ALA A 145 3.11 -3.77 -16.34
CA ALA A 145 4.19 -2.83 -16.63
C ALA A 145 3.68 -1.38 -16.62
N ALA A 146 2.57 -1.12 -17.29
CA ALA A 146 1.93 0.18 -17.32
C ALA A 146 1.50 0.65 -15.92
N SER A 147 0.91 -0.23 -15.11
CA SER A 147 0.49 0.09 -13.74
C SER A 147 1.66 0.45 -12.84
N LYS A 148 2.80 -0.22 -12.97
CA LYS A 148 4.01 0.10 -12.20
C LYS A 148 4.64 1.43 -12.64
N ARG A 149 4.57 1.76 -13.92
CA ARG A 149 4.96 3.08 -14.40
C ARG A 149 4.04 4.18 -13.87
N PHE A 150 2.72 3.94 -13.85
CA PHE A 150 1.75 4.82 -13.24
C PHE A 150 2.10 5.11 -11.76
N GLN A 151 2.36 4.06 -10.97
CA GLN A 151 2.70 4.20 -9.55
C GLN A 151 3.94 5.08 -9.35
N ASN A 152 5.00 4.88 -10.14
CA ASN A 152 6.21 5.69 -10.08
C ASN A 152 5.90 7.17 -10.30
N THR A 153 5.23 7.49 -11.40
CA THR A 153 4.88 8.87 -11.75
C THR A 153 3.93 9.50 -10.73
N TYR A 154 2.99 8.71 -10.19
CA TYR A 154 2.04 9.19 -9.19
C TYR A 154 2.74 9.59 -7.89
N ILE A 155 3.66 8.77 -7.38
CA ILE A 155 4.46 9.10 -6.17
C ILE A 155 5.32 10.33 -6.40
N ASP A 156 5.95 10.47 -7.56
CA ASP A 156 6.73 11.67 -7.92
C ASP A 156 5.85 12.93 -7.93
N SER A 157 4.63 12.81 -8.43
CA SER A 157 3.64 13.90 -8.46
C SER A 157 3.20 14.29 -7.05
N LEU A 158 2.93 13.32 -6.17
CA LEU A 158 2.59 13.59 -4.77
C LEU A 158 3.75 14.28 -4.04
N ALA A 159 4.99 13.89 -4.30
CA ALA A 159 6.17 14.54 -3.72
C ALA A 159 6.32 16.00 -4.19
N GLN A 160 5.95 16.31 -5.44
CA GLN A 160 5.92 17.68 -5.94
C GLN A 160 4.79 18.48 -5.27
N LEU A 161 3.59 17.91 -5.19
CA LEU A 161 2.44 18.53 -4.53
C LEU A 161 2.73 18.86 -3.06
N ALA A 162 3.35 17.94 -2.32
CA ALA A 162 3.74 18.15 -0.94
C ALA A 162 4.69 19.35 -0.78
N ARG A 163 5.68 19.48 -1.67
CA ARG A 163 6.59 20.65 -1.68
C ARG A 163 5.83 21.96 -1.96
N MET A 164 4.89 21.96 -2.92
CA MET A 164 4.07 23.12 -3.24
C MET A 164 3.18 23.55 -2.07
N GLN A 165 2.72 22.59 -1.27
CA GLN A 165 1.89 22.85 -0.08
C GLN A 165 2.69 23.12 1.19
N GLY A 166 4.03 23.14 1.13
CA GLY A 166 4.90 23.32 2.29
C GLY A 166 4.86 22.18 3.31
N SER A 167 4.37 21.01 2.89
CA SER A 167 4.34 19.80 3.72
C SER A 167 5.74 19.22 3.90
N LYS A 168 6.02 18.71 5.09
CA LYS A 168 7.32 18.09 5.45
C LYS A 168 7.28 16.58 5.30
#